data_1c0677bc69cf2b6df9e4da157115821c
#
_entry.id   1c0677bc69cf2b6df9e4da157115821c
#
_cell.length_a   1.000
_cell.length_b   1.000
_cell.length_c   1.000
_cell.angle_alpha   90.00
_cell.angle_beta   90.00
_cell.angle_gamma   90.00
#
_symmetry.space_group_name_H-M   'P 1'
#
loop_
_entity.id
_entity.type
_entity.pdbx_description
1 polymer ?
#
loop_
_entity_poly.entity_id
_entity_poly.type
_entity_poly.pdbx_seq_one_letter_code
_entity_poly.pdbx_strand_id
1 'polypeptide(L)'
;MRRVVVSALSAVVLSVLMAGGAAAHRPDQPPQQRFAMGDLQLESGEVIRDFAISYVTHGTLNAKRSNAILMVTALTGNHHRLDFMIGPGRALDTDRYFVICTDAIGNGLTTSPSNSTAQPRMKFPRFTIRDMVRSQHRLLTEHLKIDHVVAVVGPSMGGMQALQWGVSHPKFMDSLVALVPLARTPAWSIVATDATRQAIMLDPAWAGGDYTAPPEKGIRLWRQVLAFMAARTPEWYRYEFAQPGEVLPWLDKQITPAIRAFDANDYIYQSWAYDVHDVGTTPGMNGDYVRALRAIEAKTLVMIGTKDLLNPEWEPLEAARYVRDVRVSTIRPDSVTGHLAAGGFIPADVEVINAEVGQFLDVVTQRGARLK
;
A
#
# COMPACT_ATOMS: atom_id res chain seq x y z
N MET A 1 -38.87 8.24 -5.45
CA MET A 1 -38.16 6.96 -5.45
C MET A 1 -37.63 6.67 -6.87
N ARG A 2 -36.44 7.11 -7.20
CA ARG A 2 -35.81 6.80 -8.48
C ARG A 2 -34.83 5.64 -8.24
N ARG A 3 -35.17 4.44 -8.76
CA ARG A 3 -34.28 3.30 -8.83
C ARG A 3 -33.15 3.67 -9.80
N VAL A 4 -31.97 3.90 -9.28
CA VAL A 4 -30.76 3.91 -10.11
C VAL A 4 -30.42 2.45 -10.35
N VAL A 5 -30.64 2.01 -11.57
CA VAL A 5 -30.22 0.70 -12.07
C VAL A 5 -28.68 0.77 -12.20
N VAL A 6 -27.97 0.28 -11.22
CA VAL A 6 -26.54 -0.02 -11.35
C VAL A 6 -26.45 -1.45 -11.88
N SER A 7 -26.50 -1.55 -13.20
CA SER A 7 -26.42 -2.83 -13.92
C SER A 7 -25.00 -3.37 -13.98
N ALA A 8 -24.86 -4.65 -13.66
CA ALA A 8 -24.02 -5.68 -14.34
C ALA A 8 -22.53 -5.42 -14.68
N LEU A 9 -21.91 -4.29 -14.38
CA LEU A 9 -20.48 -4.04 -14.66
C LEU A 9 -19.54 -4.38 -13.49
N SER A 10 -20.07 -4.68 -12.31
CA SER A 10 -19.27 -4.90 -11.09
C SER A 10 -18.55 -6.25 -11.02
N ALA A 11 -18.90 -7.20 -11.87
CA ALA A 11 -18.40 -8.59 -11.75
C ALA A 11 -16.98 -8.81 -12.32
N VAL A 12 -16.47 -7.94 -13.20
CA VAL A 12 -15.22 -8.18 -13.93
C VAL A 12 -14.00 -7.52 -13.25
N VAL A 13 -14.19 -6.47 -12.46
CA VAL A 13 -13.08 -5.67 -11.90
C VAL A 13 -12.53 -6.22 -10.59
N LEU A 14 -13.23 -7.14 -9.93
CA LEU A 14 -12.87 -7.58 -8.57
C LEU A 14 -11.75 -8.63 -8.51
N SER A 15 -11.40 -9.27 -9.62
CA SER A 15 -10.37 -10.32 -9.68
C SER A 15 -8.92 -9.82 -9.64
N VAL A 16 -8.68 -8.53 -9.83
CA VAL A 16 -7.31 -7.97 -9.94
C VAL A 16 -6.68 -7.64 -8.57
N LEU A 17 -7.45 -7.65 -7.51
CA LEU A 17 -7.08 -7.01 -6.24
C LEU A 17 -6.10 -7.75 -5.35
N MET A 18 -5.93 -9.03 -5.55
CA MET A 18 -5.15 -9.85 -4.63
C MET A 18 -4.45 -11.01 -5.37
N ALA A 19 -4.01 -10.78 -6.58
CA ALA A 19 -3.05 -11.66 -7.22
C ALA A 19 -1.64 -11.23 -6.74
N GLY A 20 -1.25 -11.66 -5.57
CA GLY A 20 0.16 -11.82 -5.26
C GLY A 20 0.69 -12.91 -6.17
N GLY A 21 1.58 -12.58 -7.10
CA GLY A 21 2.21 -13.54 -8.00
C GLY A 21 2.44 -12.94 -9.40
N ALA A 22 3.46 -13.40 -10.07
CA ALA A 22 3.93 -12.98 -11.40
C ALA A 22 2.89 -13.09 -12.55
N ALA A 23 1.66 -13.52 -12.27
CA ALA A 23 0.60 -13.73 -13.25
C ALA A 23 -0.17 -12.46 -13.68
N ALA A 24 0.18 -11.29 -13.14
CA ALA A 24 -0.61 -10.08 -13.32
C ALA A 24 -0.07 -9.11 -14.39
N HIS A 25 1.09 -9.37 -15.00
CA HIS A 25 1.61 -8.52 -16.07
C HIS A 25 0.91 -8.82 -17.40
N ARG A 26 0.21 -7.81 -17.93
CA ARG A 26 -0.31 -7.82 -19.29
C ARG A 26 0.77 -7.36 -20.27
N PRO A 27 0.72 -7.77 -21.54
CA PRO A 27 1.73 -7.37 -22.54
C PRO A 27 1.82 -5.85 -22.81
N ASP A 28 0.76 -5.10 -22.46
CA ASP A 28 0.67 -3.64 -22.62
C ASP A 28 1.18 -2.87 -21.38
N GLN A 29 1.57 -3.57 -20.31
CA GLN A 29 2.10 -2.97 -19.10
C GLN A 29 3.62 -2.84 -19.15
N PRO A 30 4.22 -1.84 -18.45
CA PRO A 30 5.66 -1.70 -18.36
C PRO A 30 6.32 -2.96 -17.80
N PRO A 31 7.49 -3.37 -18.33
CA PRO A 31 8.16 -4.57 -17.88
C PRO A 31 8.60 -4.45 -16.41
N GLN A 32 8.39 -5.53 -15.67
CA GLN A 32 8.93 -5.66 -14.31
C GLN A 32 10.45 -5.66 -14.35
N GLN A 33 11.06 -4.89 -13.47
CA GLN A 33 12.50 -4.77 -13.29
C GLN A 33 12.88 -5.25 -11.89
N ARG A 34 14.13 -5.66 -11.74
CA ARG A 34 14.71 -6.04 -10.43
C ARG A 34 16.07 -5.40 -10.26
N PHE A 35 16.32 -4.82 -9.09
CA PHE A 35 17.63 -4.35 -8.69
C PHE A 35 18.16 -5.21 -7.54
N ALA A 36 19.22 -5.97 -7.82
CA ALA A 36 19.92 -6.77 -6.82
C ALA A 36 20.81 -5.86 -5.97
N MET A 37 20.58 -5.85 -4.66
CA MET A 37 21.30 -5.01 -3.69
C MET A 37 22.32 -5.78 -2.88
N GLY A 38 22.47 -7.10 -3.10
CA GLY A 38 23.19 -7.97 -2.19
C GLY A 38 22.47 -8.10 -0.86
N ASP A 39 23.22 -8.12 0.22
CA ASP A 39 22.63 -8.23 1.56
C ASP A 39 21.99 -6.91 2.00
N LEU A 40 20.75 -6.99 2.52
CA LEU A 40 20.04 -5.85 3.11
C LEU A 40 20.09 -5.94 4.62
N GLN A 41 20.84 -5.03 5.24
CA GLN A 41 20.87 -4.89 6.69
C GLN A 41 19.56 -4.31 7.18
N LEU A 42 18.88 -4.99 8.12
CA LEU A 42 17.66 -4.54 8.76
C LEU A 42 17.95 -3.71 10.01
N GLU A 43 16.97 -2.92 10.47
CA GLU A 43 17.11 -2.14 11.70
C GLU A 43 17.21 -3.00 12.97
N SER A 44 16.71 -4.24 12.92
CA SER A 44 16.86 -5.22 14.00
C SER A 44 18.29 -5.72 14.19
N GLY A 45 19.18 -5.49 13.22
CA GLY A 45 20.51 -6.09 13.13
C GLY A 45 20.55 -7.40 12.35
N GLU A 46 19.39 -7.98 11.98
CA GLU A 46 19.31 -9.11 11.07
C GLU A 46 19.60 -8.68 9.62
N VAL A 47 19.79 -9.64 8.74
CA VAL A 47 20.15 -9.40 7.33
C VAL A 47 19.23 -10.23 6.43
N ILE A 48 18.59 -9.60 5.45
CA ILE A 48 18.01 -10.32 4.31
C ILE A 48 19.13 -10.55 3.29
N ARG A 49 19.46 -11.80 3.06
CA ARG A 49 20.52 -12.20 2.12
C ARG A 49 20.01 -12.18 0.69
N ASP A 50 20.90 -11.87 -0.24
CA ASP A 50 20.62 -11.85 -1.69
C ASP A 50 19.38 -11.02 -2.03
N PHE A 51 19.23 -9.87 -1.37
CA PHE A 51 18.06 -9.02 -1.50
C PHE A 51 18.01 -8.35 -2.88
N ALA A 52 16.85 -8.41 -3.50
CA ALA A 52 16.54 -7.66 -4.71
C ALA A 52 15.15 -7.03 -4.61
N ILE A 53 15.05 -5.73 -4.93
CA ILE A 53 13.77 -5.02 -5.01
C ILE A 53 13.20 -5.12 -6.41
N SER A 54 11.90 -5.39 -6.49
CA SER A 54 11.11 -5.39 -7.72
C SER A 54 10.43 -4.04 -7.91
N TYR A 55 10.36 -3.56 -9.16
CA TYR A 55 9.70 -2.30 -9.49
C TYR A 55 9.32 -2.25 -10.98
N VAL A 56 8.43 -1.31 -11.32
CA VAL A 56 8.17 -0.88 -12.70
C VAL A 56 8.30 0.62 -12.81
N THR A 57 8.46 1.14 -14.03
CA THR A 57 8.55 2.58 -14.28
C THR A 57 7.59 2.99 -15.39
N HIS A 58 6.97 4.17 -15.24
CA HIS A 58 6.09 4.77 -16.24
C HIS A 58 6.59 6.18 -16.59
N GLY A 59 6.34 6.63 -17.81
CA GLY A 59 6.78 7.93 -18.29
C GLY A 59 8.29 8.01 -18.57
N THR A 60 8.83 9.22 -18.66
CA THR A 60 10.23 9.47 -19.02
C THR A 60 10.92 10.34 -17.98
N LEU A 61 12.05 9.88 -17.46
CA LEU A 61 12.89 10.66 -16.56
C LEU A 61 13.57 11.79 -17.33
N ASN A 62 13.37 13.04 -16.91
CA ASN A 62 13.99 14.19 -17.56
C ASN A 62 15.51 14.24 -17.29
N ALA A 63 16.24 15.01 -18.11
CA ALA A 63 17.70 15.11 -18.00
C ALA A 63 18.18 15.63 -16.63
N LYS A 64 17.38 16.44 -15.94
CA LYS A 64 17.67 16.96 -14.60
C LYS A 64 17.28 15.99 -13.48
N ARG A 65 16.63 14.87 -13.81
CA ARG A 65 16.09 13.89 -12.86
C ARG A 65 15.15 14.48 -11.79
N SER A 66 14.45 15.56 -12.14
CA SER A 66 13.65 16.36 -11.21
C SER A 66 12.16 16.12 -11.30
N ASN A 67 11.70 15.16 -12.11
CA ASN A 67 10.29 14.84 -12.31
C ASN A 67 9.91 13.42 -11.81
N ALA A 68 10.70 12.85 -10.92
CA ALA A 68 10.45 11.52 -10.40
C ALA A 68 9.36 11.54 -9.30
N ILE A 69 8.47 10.55 -9.33
CA ILE A 69 7.52 10.23 -8.26
C ILE A 69 7.73 8.79 -7.85
N LEU A 70 7.82 8.53 -6.54
CA LEU A 70 7.86 7.18 -5.99
C LEU A 70 6.45 6.76 -5.57
N MET A 71 5.94 5.67 -6.14
CA MET A 71 4.73 4.99 -5.69
C MET A 71 5.10 3.75 -4.88
N VAL A 72 4.52 3.62 -3.68
CA VAL A 72 4.75 2.52 -2.75
C VAL A 72 3.46 1.75 -2.48
N THR A 73 3.56 0.42 -2.33
CA THR A 73 2.40 -0.48 -2.36
C THR A 73 1.72 -0.66 -1.01
N ALA A 74 0.44 -1.06 -1.05
CA ALA A 74 -0.34 -1.49 0.11
C ALA A 74 0.06 -2.89 0.60
N LEU A 75 -0.46 -3.28 1.77
CA LEU A 75 -0.41 -4.65 2.28
C LEU A 75 -0.95 -5.62 1.23
N THR A 76 -0.18 -6.66 0.93
CA THR A 76 -0.46 -7.64 -0.16
C THR A 76 -0.60 -7.05 -1.56
N GLY A 77 -0.32 -5.76 -1.74
CA GLY A 77 -0.33 -5.09 -3.03
C GLY A 77 0.95 -5.30 -3.82
N ASN A 78 0.90 -4.95 -5.10
CA ASN A 78 2.06 -4.91 -5.98
C ASN A 78 2.14 -3.57 -6.73
N HIS A 79 3.13 -3.41 -7.60
CA HIS A 79 3.38 -2.20 -8.38
C HIS A 79 2.19 -1.72 -9.25
N HIS A 80 1.15 -2.53 -9.45
CA HIS A 80 -0.09 -2.14 -10.14
C HIS A 80 -1.15 -1.52 -9.23
N ARG A 81 -0.84 -1.37 -7.93
CA ARG A 81 -1.82 -0.98 -6.92
C ARG A 81 -2.50 0.37 -7.19
N LEU A 82 -1.80 1.28 -7.86
CA LEU A 82 -2.30 2.62 -8.20
C LEU A 82 -2.38 2.87 -9.72
N ASP A 83 -2.45 1.84 -10.56
CA ASP A 83 -2.57 1.99 -12.02
C ASP A 83 -3.73 2.92 -12.42
N PHE A 84 -4.79 2.99 -11.61
CA PHE A 84 -5.92 3.89 -11.85
C PHE A 84 -5.57 5.38 -11.74
N MET A 85 -4.43 5.73 -11.14
CA MET A 85 -3.92 7.09 -11.00
C MET A 85 -2.76 7.39 -11.98
N ILE A 86 -2.20 6.38 -12.65
CA ILE A 86 -0.98 6.50 -13.47
C ILE A 86 -1.36 6.50 -14.95
N GLY A 87 -0.87 7.47 -15.69
CA GLY A 87 -1.08 7.58 -17.15
C GLY A 87 -1.29 9.01 -17.62
N PRO A 88 -1.33 9.23 -18.93
CA PRO A 88 -1.57 10.56 -19.50
C PRO A 88 -2.87 11.18 -18.97
N GLY A 89 -2.79 12.42 -18.48
CA GLY A 89 -3.92 13.18 -17.96
C GLY A 89 -4.49 12.69 -16.62
N ARG A 90 -3.88 11.68 -15.97
CA ARG A 90 -4.25 11.23 -14.64
C ARG A 90 -3.47 12.00 -13.56
N ALA A 91 -3.73 11.71 -12.28
CA ALA A 91 -3.06 12.38 -11.18
C ALA A 91 -1.53 12.23 -11.24
N LEU A 92 -1.05 11.02 -11.54
CA LEU A 92 0.36 10.72 -11.80
C LEU A 92 0.58 10.70 -13.32
N ASP A 93 0.51 11.90 -13.92
CA ASP A 93 0.55 12.12 -15.35
C ASP A 93 1.92 11.73 -15.95
N THR A 94 1.94 10.67 -16.77
CA THR A 94 3.17 10.13 -17.36
C THR A 94 3.76 10.99 -18.48
N ASP A 95 3.03 12.00 -18.96
CA ASP A 95 3.58 13.02 -19.87
C ASP A 95 4.44 14.04 -19.11
N ARG A 96 4.27 14.13 -17.78
CA ARG A 96 4.97 15.08 -16.91
C ARG A 96 5.95 14.38 -15.96
N TYR A 97 5.56 13.25 -15.42
CA TYR A 97 6.28 12.58 -14.35
C TYR A 97 6.87 11.23 -14.78
N PHE A 98 8.00 10.91 -14.20
CA PHE A 98 8.58 9.58 -14.21
C PHE A 98 8.15 8.87 -12.93
N VAL A 99 7.21 7.93 -13.02
CA VAL A 99 6.63 7.26 -11.88
C VAL A 99 7.33 5.92 -11.66
N ILE A 100 7.92 5.72 -10.49
CA ILE A 100 8.59 4.50 -10.06
C ILE A 100 7.66 3.79 -9.08
N CYS A 101 7.14 2.63 -9.46
CA CYS A 101 6.23 1.83 -8.64
C CYS A 101 7.00 0.65 -8.05
N THR A 102 7.25 0.67 -6.74
CA THR A 102 8.04 -0.36 -6.07
C THR A 102 7.17 -1.42 -5.42
N ASP A 103 7.68 -2.65 -5.39
CA ASP A 103 7.13 -3.75 -4.62
C ASP A 103 7.71 -3.77 -3.22
N ALA A 104 6.85 -3.93 -2.21
CA ALA A 104 7.28 -3.98 -0.82
C ALA A 104 7.99 -5.31 -0.50
N ILE A 105 8.88 -5.30 0.49
CA ILE A 105 9.45 -6.52 1.06
C ILE A 105 8.30 -7.44 1.50
N GLY A 106 8.38 -8.72 1.16
CA GLY A 106 7.37 -9.69 1.58
C GLY A 106 6.10 -9.70 0.72
N ASN A 107 6.11 -9.13 -0.51
CA ASN A 107 4.93 -9.21 -1.40
C ASN A 107 5.01 -10.29 -2.49
N GLY A 108 6.05 -11.13 -2.46
CA GLY A 108 6.25 -12.21 -3.43
C GLY A 108 6.97 -11.80 -4.74
N LEU A 109 7.19 -10.50 -4.97
CA LEU A 109 7.92 -9.96 -6.14
C LEU A 109 9.29 -9.39 -5.75
N THR A 110 9.36 -8.53 -4.76
CA THR A 110 10.60 -8.23 -4.03
C THR A 110 11.01 -9.45 -3.21
N THR A 111 12.26 -9.57 -2.79
CA THR A 111 12.70 -10.68 -1.94
C THR A 111 11.78 -10.84 -0.73
N SER A 112 11.25 -12.05 -0.57
CA SER A 112 10.11 -12.39 0.30
C SER A 112 10.29 -13.78 0.91
N PRO A 113 9.58 -14.14 1.96
CA PRO A 113 9.53 -15.51 2.48
C PRO A 113 9.28 -16.57 1.41
N SER A 114 8.38 -16.28 0.45
CA SER A 114 7.98 -17.22 -0.60
C SER A 114 9.03 -17.44 -1.69
N ASN A 115 9.92 -16.46 -1.95
CA ASN A 115 10.86 -16.50 -3.06
C ASN A 115 12.34 -16.44 -2.67
N SER A 116 12.68 -16.28 -1.38
CA SER A 116 14.04 -16.31 -0.91
C SER A 116 14.59 -17.74 -0.93
N THR A 117 15.71 -17.96 -1.61
CA THR A 117 16.42 -19.24 -1.60
C THR A 117 17.34 -19.38 -0.39
N ALA A 118 17.93 -18.28 0.07
CA ALA A 118 18.84 -18.25 1.21
C ALA A 118 18.13 -18.37 2.56
N GLN A 119 16.93 -17.78 2.68
CA GLN A 119 16.16 -17.69 3.93
C GLN A 119 14.68 -17.92 3.64
N PRO A 120 14.28 -19.11 3.17
CA PRO A 120 12.91 -19.36 2.72
C PRO A 120 11.91 -19.45 3.87
N ARG A 121 10.67 -19.08 3.59
CA ARG A 121 9.50 -19.27 4.47
C ARG A 121 9.71 -18.62 5.84
N MET A 122 9.46 -19.35 6.95
CA MET A 122 9.58 -18.83 8.31
C MET A 122 11.03 -18.64 8.80
N LYS A 123 12.03 -18.97 7.97
CA LYS A 123 13.45 -18.61 8.20
C LYS A 123 13.78 -17.19 7.71
N PHE A 124 12.86 -16.54 7.03
CA PHE A 124 13.05 -15.17 6.59
C PHE A 124 13.14 -14.22 7.81
N PRO A 125 14.04 -13.22 7.81
CA PRO A 125 14.12 -12.29 8.93
C PRO A 125 12.91 -11.36 8.98
N ARG A 126 12.52 -10.94 10.18
CA ARG A 126 11.44 -9.95 10.36
C ARG A 126 11.93 -8.57 9.98
N PHE A 127 11.18 -7.90 9.13
CA PHE A 127 11.44 -6.55 8.66
C PHE A 127 10.36 -5.59 9.12
N THR A 128 10.61 -4.29 8.96
CA THR A 128 9.71 -3.21 9.34
C THR A 128 9.36 -2.33 8.13
N ILE A 129 8.41 -1.40 8.31
CA ILE A 129 8.11 -0.36 7.31
C ILE A 129 9.35 0.49 7.02
N ARG A 130 10.21 0.77 8.01
CA ARG A 130 11.46 1.51 7.79
C ARG A 130 12.47 0.74 6.94
N ASP A 131 12.52 -0.57 7.05
CA ASP A 131 13.36 -1.40 6.18
C ASP A 131 12.86 -1.37 4.74
N MET A 132 11.53 -1.33 4.52
CA MET A 132 10.96 -1.10 3.19
C MET A 132 11.40 0.26 2.63
N VAL A 133 11.26 1.34 3.41
CA VAL A 133 11.70 2.69 3.03
C VAL A 133 13.19 2.72 2.70
N ARG A 134 14.04 2.05 3.52
CA ARG A 134 15.48 1.95 3.28
C ARG A 134 15.79 1.25 1.94
N SER A 135 15.10 0.16 1.62
CA SER A 135 15.29 -0.55 0.35
C SER A 135 14.91 0.31 -0.86
N GLN A 136 13.81 1.05 -0.75
CA GLN A 136 13.36 1.99 -1.78
C GLN A 136 14.33 3.17 -1.95
N HIS A 137 14.84 3.72 -0.86
CA HIS A 137 15.84 4.79 -0.89
C HIS A 137 17.12 4.32 -1.62
N ARG A 138 17.60 3.11 -1.33
CA ARG A 138 18.73 2.52 -2.05
C ARG A 138 18.46 2.31 -3.54
N LEU A 139 17.24 1.87 -3.91
CA LEU A 139 16.85 1.77 -5.33
C LEU A 139 16.99 3.13 -6.02
N LEU A 140 16.43 4.19 -5.41
CA LEU A 140 16.47 5.54 -5.99
C LEU A 140 17.91 6.06 -6.11
N THR A 141 18.68 6.00 -5.05
CA THR A 141 20.01 6.63 -4.97
C THR A 141 21.11 5.78 -5.64
N GLU A 142 21.13 4.47 -5.38
CA GLU A 142 22.24 3.61 -5.84
C GLU A 142 22.02 3.15 -7.28
N HIS A 143 20.81 2.86 -7.72
CA HIS A 143 20.51 2.32 -9.04
C HIS A 143 20.01 3.39 -10.01
N LEU A 144 18.91 4.07 -9.68
CA LEU A 144 18.30 5.06 -10.56
C LEU A 144 19.01 6.41 -10.54
N LYS A 145 19.93 6.64 -9.59
CA LYS A 145 20.69 7.90 -9.41
C LYS A 145 19.76 9.11 -9.24
N ILE A 146 18.68 8.93 -8.49
CA ILE A 146 17.71 9.94 -8.13
C ILE A 146 17.93 10.27 -6.67
N ASP A 147 18.22 11.53 -6.36
CA ASP A 147 18.53 12.06 -5.02
C ASP A 147 17.38 12.90 -4.44
N HIS A 148 16.34 13.15 -5.25
CA HIS A 148 15.15 13.88 -4.85
C HIS A 148 13.94 13.47 -5.69
N VAL A 149 12.74 13.42 -5.09
CA VAL A 149 11.49 13.11 -5.80
C VAL A 149 10.45 14.21 -5.56
N VAL A 150 9.59 14.44 -6.56
CA VAL A 150 8.44 15.37 -6.46
C VAL A 150 7.46 14.89 -5.39
N ALA A 151 7.21 13.58 -5.34
CA ALA A 151 6.29 13.01 -4.37
C ALA A 151 6.62 11.57 -4.01
N VAL A 152 6.25 11.17 -2.78
CA VAL A 152 6.05 9.76 -2.40
C VAL A 152 4.55 9.55 -2.22
N VAL A 153 3.99 8.56 -2.94
CA VAL A 153 2.54 8.31 -3.02
C VAL A 153 2.25 6.88 -2.61
N GLY A 154 1.31 6.66 -1.69
CA GLY A 154 0.93 5.30 -1.31
C GLY A 154 -0.40 5.18 -0.57
N PRO A 155 -1.13 4.05 -0.78
CA PRO A 155 -2.37 3.75 -0.08
C PRO A 155 -2.14 2.78 1.07
N SER A 156 -2.88 2.90 2.18
CA SER A 156 -2.88 1.96 3.29
C SER A 156 -1.46 1.77 3.88
N MET A 157 -0.91 0.56 3.88
CA MET A 157 0.50 0.31 4.23
C MET A 157 1.47 1.14 3.36
N GLY A 158 1.11 1.48 2.12
CA GLY A 158 1.85 2.45 1.30
C GLY A 158 1.77 3.87 1.87
N GLY A 159 0.63 4.27 2.42
CA GLY A 159 0.48 5.53 3.14
C GLY A 159 1.33 5.59 4.42
N MET A 160 1.46 4.46 5.13
CA MET A 160 2.40 4.30 6.26
C MET A 160 3.84 4.50 5.80
N GLN A 161 4.23 3.87 4.67
CA GLN A 161 5.55 4.05 4.06
C GLN A 161 5.77 5.51 3.64
N ALA A 162 4.77 6.18 3.03
CA ALA A 162 4.89 7.58 2.64
C ALA A 162 5.16 8.51 3.84
N LEU A 163 4.42 8.36 4.94
CA LEU A 163 4.67 9.12 6.17
C LEU A 163 6.05 8.79 6.76
N GLN A 164 6.43 7.51 6.76
CA GLN A 164 7.76 7.08 7.21
C GLN A 164 8.89 7.68 6.36
N TRP A 165 8.70 7.80 5.04
CA TRP A 165 9.62 8.51 4.15
C TRP A 165 9.84 9.95 4.59
N GLY A 166 8.75 10.67 4.90
CA GLY A 166 8.81 12.06 5.37
C GLY A 166 9.58 12.22 6.67
N VAL A 167 9.50 11.23 7.57
CA VAL A 167 10.25 11.25 8.84
C VAL A 167 11.69 10.80 8.66
N SER A 168 11.95 9.74 7.88
CA SER A 168 13.30 9.19 7.70
C SER A 168 14.18 10.03 6.79
N HIS A 169 13.61 10.67 5.78
CA HIS A 169 14.32 11.42 4.75
C HIS A 169 13.64 12.77 4.43
N PRO A 170 13.49 13.68 5.42
CA PRO A 170 12.62 14.86 5.33
C PRO A 170 12.94 15.81 4.16
N LYS A 171 14.17 15.79 3.62
CA LYS A 171 14.62 16.63 2.51
C LYS A 171 14.63 15.93 1.14
N PHE A 172 14.21 14.68 1.08
CA PHE A 172 14.32 13.88 -0.14
C PHE A 172 13.14 14.07 -1.10
N MET A 173 12.05 14.70 -0.65
CA MET A 173 10.85 14.91 -1.47
C MET A 173 10.22 16.29 -1.25
N ASP A 174 9.55 16.79 -2.29
CA ASP A 174 8.75 18.01 -2.19
C ASP A 174 7.41 17.75 -1.49
N SER A 175 6.85 16.53 -1.67
CA SER A 175 5.52 16.21 -1.15
C SER A 175 5.30 14.74 -0.80
N LEU A 176 4.25 14.51 0.01
CA LEU A 176 3.72 13.20 0.37
C LEU A 176 2.23 13.12 0.02
N VAL A 177 1.81 12.00 -0.54
CA VAL A 177 0.38 11.68 -0.75
C VAL A 177 0.09 10.36 -0.06
N ALA A 178 -0.58 10.43 1.08
CA ALA A 178 -0.91 9.30 1.91
C ALA A 178 -2.42 9.03 1.88
N LEU A 179 -2.83 7.95 1.22
CA LEU A 179 -4.23 7.55 1.11
C LEU A 179 -4.54 6.52 2.21
N VAL A 180 -5.55 6.78 3.03
CA VAL A 180 -5.99 5.95 4.16
C VAL A 180 -4.82 5.44 5.03
N PRO A 181 -3.87 6.31 5.44
CA PRO A 181 -2.63 5.93 6.10
C PRO A 181 -2.82 5.68 7.59
N LEU A 182 -1.76 5.12 8.21
CA LEU A 182 -1.50 5.20 9.64
C LEU A 182 -0.07 5.74 9.85
N ALA A 183 0.12 6.63 10.80
CA ALA A 183 1.45 7.05 11.25
C ALA A 183 1.96 6.16 12.41
N ARG A 184 1.04 5.51 13.10
CA ARG A 184 1.26 4.46 14.10
C ARG A 184 0.08 3.49 14.04
N THR A 185 0.34 2.19 14.11
CA THR A 185 -0.71 1.18 14.08
C THR A 185 -1.45 1.15 15.42
N PRO A 186 -2.77 1.41 15.46
CA PRO A 186 -3.54 1.39 16.68
C PRO A 186 -3.88 -0.04 17.10
N ALA A 187 -4.22 -0.23 18.36
CA ALA A 187 -4.57 -1.53 18.94
C ALA A 187 -5.70 -2.24 18.17
N TRP A 188 -6.69 -1.51 17.68
CA TRP A 188 -7.76 -2.07 16.85
C TRP A 188 -7.23 -2.77 15.59
N SER A 189 -6.38 -2.11 14.83
CA SER A 189 -5.81 -2.67 13.60
C SER A 189 -4.90 -3.86 13.89
N ILE A 190 -4.13 -3.84 15.02
CA ILE A 190 -3.32 -4.96 15.48
C ILE A 190 -4.19 -6.19 15.76
N VAL A 191 -5.33 -6.02 16.45
CA VAL A 191 -6.26 -7.13 16.72
C VAL A 191 -6.82 -7.71 15.43
N ALA A 192 -7.16 -6.86 14.43
CA ALA A 192 -7.67 -7.33 13.15
C ALA A 192 -6.61 -8.12 12.35
N THR A 193 -5.38 -7.63 12.29
CA THR A 193 -4.28 -8.32 11.61
C THR A 193 -3.86 -9.60 12.35
N ASP A 194 -3.82 -9.59 13.68
CA ASP A 194 -3.51 -10.79 14.48
C ASP A 194 -4.56 -11.88 14.28
N ALA A 195 -5.85 -11.54 14.37
CA ALA A 195 -6.92 -12.51 14.13
C ALA A 195 -6.79 -13.19 12.76
N THR A 196 -6.39 -12.44 11.74
CA THR A 196 -6.20 -12.97 10.39
C THR A 196 -4.93 -13.81 10.24
N ARG A 197 -3.84 -13.48 10.94
CA ARG A 197 -2.66 -14.34 11.04
C ARG A 197 -2.99 -15.65 11.75
N GLN A 198 -3.68 -15.57 12.91
CA GLN A 198 -4.10 -16.75 13.65
C GLN A 198 -4.98 -17.67 12.79
N ALA A 199 -5.89 -17.11 11.99
CA ALA A 199 -6.70 -17.89 11.07
C ALA A 199 -5.86 -18.76 10.10
N ILE A 200 -4.76 -18.22 9.59
CA ILE A 200 -3.83 -18.95 8.72
C ILE A 200 -3.00 -19.95 9.55
N MET A 201 -2.44 -19.52 10.67
CA MET A 201 -1.50 -20.32 11.46
C MET A 201 -2.18 -21.50 12.18
N LEU A 202 -3.47 -21.39 12.46
CA LEU A 202 -4.29 -22.47 13.04
C LEU A 202 -4.77 -23.50 12.00
N ASP A 203 -4.66 -23.20 10.70
CA ASP A 203 -4.95 -24.20 9.67
C ASP A 203 -3.84 -25.26 9.67
N PRO A 204 -4.15 -26.55 9.95
CA PRO A 204 -3.12 -27.60 9.96
C PRO A 204 -2.31 -27.70 8.66
N ALA A 205 -2.91 -27.30 7.52
CA ALA A 205 -2.23 -27.31 6.24
C ALA A 205 -1.10 -26.26 6.14
N TRP A 206 -1.08 -25.23 7.00
CA TRP A 206 0.01 -24.26 7.05
C TRP A 206 1.34 -24.88 7.53
N ALA A 207 1.28 -25.94 8.35
CA ALA A 207 2.43 -26.75 8.76
C ALA A 207 3.62 -25.92 9.31
N GLY A 208 3.36 -24.90 10.14
CA GLY A 208 4.41 -24.00 10.65
C GLY A 208 5.09 -23.15 9.59
N GLY A 209 4.45 -22.96 8.45
CA GLY A 209 4.97 -22.23 7.27
C GLY A 209 5.61 -23.12 6.22
N ASP A 210 5.76 -24.42 6.46
CA ASP A 210 6.38 -25.37 5.53
C ASP A 210 5.36 -26.11 4.62
N TYR A 211 4.24 -25.45 4.34
CA TYR A 211 3.19 -26.01 3.51
C TYR A 211 3.65 -26.27 2.06
N THR A 212 3.08 -27.34 1.46
CA THR A 212 3.27 -27.70 0.05
C THR A 212 2.05 -27.35 -0.81
N ALA A 213 0.90 -27.22 -0.16
CA ALA A 213 -0.35 -26.73 -0.75
C ALA A 213 -0.88 -25.60 0.13
N PRO A 214 -1.54 -24.58 -0.45
CA PRO A 214 -2.04 -23.45 0.32
C PRO A 214 -2.90 -23.88 1.53
N PRO A 215 -2.76 -23.24 2.70
CA PRO A 215 -3.66 -23.46 3.83
C PRO A 215 -5.03 -22.80 3.54
N GLU A 216 -5.85 -23.48 2.75
CA GLU A 216 -7.06 -22.91 2.12
C GLU A 216 -8.08 -22.42 3.15
N LYS A 217 -8.27 -23.12 4.26
CA LYS A 217 -9.24 -22.74 5.30
C LYS A 217 -8.80 -21.46 5.99
N GLY A 218 -7.52 -21.38 6.33
CA GLY A 218 -6.93 -20.20 6.94
C GLY A 218 -6.96 -18.99 6.02
N ILE A 219 -6.55 -19.15 4.74
CA ILE A 219 -6.57 -18.09 3.73
C ILE A 219 -8.00 -17.61 3.47
N ARG A 220 -8.97 -18.52 3.41
CA ARG A 220 -10.39 -18.17 3.26
C ARG A 220 -10.85 -17.27 4.40
N LEU A 221 -10.60 -17.67 5.65
CA LEU A 221 -10.99 -16.91 6.83
C LEU A 221 -10.25 -15.56 6.89
N TRP A 222 -8.94 -15.55 6.61
CA TRP A 222 -8.17 -14.31 6.48
C TRP A 222 -8.82 -13.33 5.51
N ARG A 223 -9.16 -13.76 4.31
CA ARG A 223 -9.79 -12.89 3.30
C ARG A 223 -11.17 -12.42 3.74
N GLN A 224 -11.95 -13.31 4.34
CA GLN A 224 -13.28 -12.97 4.84
C GLN A 224 -13.21 -11.88 5.91
N VAL A 225 -12.28 -11.98 6.84
CA VAL A 225 -12.11 -10.98 7.90
C VAL A 225 -11.47 -9.70 7.37
N LEU A 226 -10.30 -9.79 6.75
CA LEU A 226 -9.56 -8.58 6.36
C LEU A 226 -10.19 -7.88 5.15
N ALA A 227 -10.37 -8.61 4.05
CA ALA A 227 -10.78 -7.99 2.79
C ALA A 227 -12.28 -7.71 2.72
N PHE A 228 -13.10 -8.50 3.41
CA PHE A 228 -14.55 -8.42 3.28
C PHE A 228 -15.24 -7.83 4.52
N MET A 229 -14.68 -7.92 5.72
CA MET A 229 -15.24 -7.25 6.90
C MET A 229 -14.51 -5.96 7.24
N ALA A 230 -13.20 -6.02 7.49
CA ALA A 230 -12.44 -4.85 7.94
C ALA A 230 -12.23 -3.80 6.85
N ALA A 231 -12.07 -4.21 5.59
CA ALA A 231 -11.84 -3.28 4.49
C ALA A 231 -13.12 -2.73 3.82
N ARG A 232 -14.31 -3.20 4.23
CA ARG A 232 -15.63 -2.73 3.75
C ARG A 232 -16.51 -2.32 4.91
N THR A 233 -17.56 -1.56 4.61
CA THR A 233 -18.54 -1.12 5.62
C THR A 233 -19.79 -2.02 5.62
N PRO A 234 -20.53 -2.10 6.73
CA PRO A 234 -21.85 -2.75 6.76
C PRO A 234 -22.83 -2.15 5.76
N GLU A 235 -22.75 -0.85 5.50
CA GLU A 235 -23.57 -0.16 4.51
C GLU A 235 -23.30 -0.63 3.10
N TRP A 236 -22.04 -0.91 2.75
CA TRP A 236 -21.69 -1.48 1.45
C TRP A 236 -22.45 -2.79 1.21
N TYR A 237 -22.47 -3.70 2.20
CA TYR A 237 -23.21 -4.96 2.11
C TYR A 237 -24.72 -4.76 1.94
N ARG A 238 -25.29 -3.76 2.63
CA ARG A 238 -26.70 -3.44 2.51
C ARG A 238 -27.07 -2.95 1.10
N TYR A 239 -26.16 -2.26 0.42
CA TYR A 239 -26.39 -1.77 -0.94
C TYR A 239 -26.15 -2.85 -1.99
N GLU A 240 -25.12 -3.68 -1.79
CA GLU A 240 -24.73 -4.70 -2.74
C GLU A 240 -25.68 -5.88 -2.77
N PHE A 241 -26.20 -6.32 -1.61
CA PHE A 241 -27.04 -7.51 -1.50
C PHE A 241 -28.48 -7.15 -1.13
N ALA A 242 -29.41 -7.32 -2.11
CA ALA A 242 -30.84 -7.19 -1.88
C ALA A 242 -31.36 -8.34 -0.99
N GLN A 243 -30.78 -9.53 -1.15
CA GLN A 243 -31.11 -10.74 -0.39
C GLN A 243 -29.90 -11.21 0.41
N PRO A 244 -29.96 -11.28 1.76
CA PRO A 244 -28.83 -11.68 2.59
C PRO A 244 -28.24 -13.06 2.24
N GLY A 245 -29.05 -13.98 1.72
CA GLY A 245 -28.61 -15.32 1.30
C GLY A 245 -27.66 -15.34 0.11
N GLU A 246 -27.52 -14.24 -0.63
CA GLU A 246 -26.63 -14.13 -1.79
C GLU A 246 -25.16 -13.92 -1.39
N VAL A 247 -24.89 -13.48 -0.16
CA VAL A 247 -23.53 -13.08 0.27
C VAL A 247 -22.55 -14.25 0.31
N LEU A 248 -22.93 -15.42 0.82
CA LEU A 248 -22.00 -16.54 0.94
C LEU A 248 -21.60 -17.13 -0.41
N PRO A 249 -22.54 -17.39 -1.36
CA PRO A 249 -22.18 -17.79 -2.72
C PRO A 249 -21.29 -16.76 -3.44
N TRP A 250 -21.53 -15.46 -3.20
CA TRP A 250 -20.70 -14.40 -3.75
C TRP A 250 -19.29 -14.43 -3.15
N LEU A 251 -19.14 -14.56 -1.82
CA LEU A 251 -17.84 -14.70 -1.16
C LEU A 251 -17.03 -15.86 -1.74
N ASP A 252 -17.64 -17.00 -1.98
CA ASP A 252 -16.99 -18.17 -2.56
C ASP A 252 -16.41 -17.86 -3.95
N LYS A 253 -17.16 -17.19 -4.79
CA LYS A 253 -16.69 -16.73 -6.11
C LYS A 253 -15.51 -15.77 -6.03
N GLN A 254 -15.45 -14.93 -4.98
CA GLN A 254 -14.36 -13.96 -4.80
C GLN A 254 -13.11 -14.59 -4.20
N ILE A 255 -13.27 -15.51 -3.25
CA ILE A 255 -12.15 -16.01 -2.45
C ILE A 255 -11.46 -17.18 -3.16
N THR A 256 -12.20 -18.14 -3.69
CA THR A 256 -11.66 -19.39 -4.22
C THR A 256 -10.59 -19.21 -5.30
N PRO A 257 -10.78 -18.34 -6.31
CA PRO A 257 -9.73 -18.13 -7.34
C PRO A 257 -8.44 -17.52 -6.78
N ALA A 258 -8.57 -16.74 -5.71
CA ALA A 258 -7.45 -15.99 -5.17
C ALA A 258 -6.60 -16.79 -4.16
N ILE A 259 -7.06 -17.92 -3.66
CA ILE A 259 -6.31 -18.75 -2.71
C ILE A 259 -4.96 -19.19 -3.29
N ARG A 260 -4.94 -19.60 -4.57
CA ARG A 260 -3.71 -20.09 -5.23
C ARG A 260 -2.70 -18.98 -5.56
N ALA A 261 -3.15 -17.75 -5.65
CA ALA A 261 -2.31 -16.59 -5.99
C ALA A 261 -1.72 -15.90 -4.74
N PHE A 262 -2.02 -16.42 -3.56
CA PHE A 262 -1.65 -15.81 -2.28
C PHE A 262 -0.65 -16.69 -1.52
N ASP A 263 0.45 -16.10 -1.08
CA ASP A 263 1.38 -16.76 -0.18
C ASP A 263 1.09 -16.35 1.27
N ALA A 264 0.85 -17.36 2.12
CA ALA A 264 0.47 -17.16 3.50
C ALA A 264 1.60 -16.57 4.34
N ASN A 265 2.85 -17.00 4.09
CA ASN A 265 4.01 -16.52 4.85
C ASN A 265 4.34 -15.07 4.49
N ASP A 266 4.21 -14.70 3.22
CA ASP A 266 4.41 -13.32 2.76
C ASP A 266 3.44 -12.37 3.49
N TYR A 267 2.15 -12.72 3.56
CA TYR A 267 1.18 -11.93 4.32
C TYR A 267 1.53 -11.85 5.81
N ILE A 268 1.87 -12.97 6.45
CA ILE A 268 2.22 -13.01 7.86
C ILE A 268 3.36 -12.04 8.16
N TYR A 269 4.42 -12.04 7.35
CA TYR A 269 5.56 -11.14 7.53
C TYR A 269 5.21 -9.67 7.29
N GLN A 270 4.47 -9.37 6.23
CA GLN A 270 4.02 -7.99 5.99
C GLN A 270 3.09 -7.49 7.10
N SER A 271 2.21 -8.34 7.63
CA SER A 271 1.31 -7.96 8.71
C SER A 271 2.04 -7.72 10.03
N TRP A 272 3.13 -8.43 10.31
CA TRP A 272 4.00 -8.09 11.45
C TRP A 272 4.67 -6.73 11.28
N ALA A 273 5.17 -6.42 10.08
CA ALA A 273 5.74 -5.10 9.80
C ALA A 273 4.72 -3.97 9.95
N TYR A 274 3.47 -4.24 9.54
CA TYR A 274 2.34 -3.33 9.72
C TYR A 274 2.05 -3.08 11.22
N ASP A 275 2.00 -4.13 12.05
CA ASP A 275 1.65 -4.03 13.47
C ASP A 275 2.66 -3.22 14.29
N VAL A 276 3.95 -3.35 13.99
CA VAL A 276 5.01 -2.66 14.75
C VAL A 276 5.29 -1.25 14.25
N HIS A 277 4.53 -0.78 13.26
CA HIS A 277 4.75 0.54 12.69
C HIS A 277 4.40 1.67 13.67
N ASP A 278 5.38 2.52 13.94
CA ASP A 278 5.26 3.79 14.66
C ASP A 278 6.36 4.74 14.17
N VAL A 279 5.99 5.85 13.55
CA VAL A 279 6.96 6.86 13.12
C VAL A 279 7.76 7.46 14.28
N GLY A 280 7.20 7.45 15.49
CA GLY A 280 7.87 7.92 16.70
C GLY A 280 9.10 7.10 17.10
N THR A 281 9.16 5.82 16.69
CA THR A 281 10.30 4.94 16.93
C THR A 281 11.44 5.11 15.93
N THR A 282 11.32 6.04 14.96
CA THR A 282 12.41 6.36 14.02
C THR A 282 13.64 6.81 14.77
N PRO A 283 14.86 6.35 14.41
CA PRO A 283 16.09 6.77 15.06
C PRO A 283 16.20 8.31 15.19
N GLY A 284 16.52 8.79 16.38
CA GLY A 284 16.54 10.21 16.72
C GLY A 284 15.21 10.81 17.19
N MET A 285 14.09 10.11 17.05
CA MET A 285 12.78 10.58 17.55
C MET A 285 12.51 10.12 18.99
N ASN A 286 13.17 9.07 19.48
CA ASN A 286 13.13 8.57 20.88
C ASN A 286 11.73 8.15 21.36
N GLY A 287 10.90 7.58 20.48
CA GLY A 287 9.52 7.20 20.76
C GLY A 287 8.53 8.37 20.73
N ASP A 288 8.98 9.59 20.42
CA ASP A 288 8.12 10.76 20.37
C ASP A 288 7.41 10.87 19.01
N TYR A 289 6.17 10.41 18.99
CA TYR A 289 5.28 10.41 17.85
C TYR A 289 5.01 11.83 17.28
N VAL A 290 4.79 12.79 18.17
CA VAL A 290 4.50 14.18 17.79
C VAL A 290 5.73 14.82 17.16
N ARG A 291 6.90 14.61 17.75
CA ARG A 291 8.19 15.09 17.23
C ARG A 291 8.46 14.51 15.84
N ALA A 292 8.19 13.21 15.65
CA ALA A 292 8.38 12.56 14.36
C ALA A 292 7.51 13.19 13.27
N LEU A 293 6.22 13.39 13.52
CA LEU A 293 5.31 14.03 12.58
C LEU A 293 5.68 15.50 12.28
N ARG A 294 6.13 16.24 13.29
CA ARG A 294 6.63 17.61 13.13
C ARG A 294 7.94 17.71 12.35
N ALA A 295 8.69 16.61 12.23
CA ALA A 295 9.92 16.55 11.44
C ALA A 295 9.66 16.44 9.93
N ILE A 296 8.45 16.12 9.50
CA ILE A 296 8.07 16.09 8.08
C ILE A 296 8.14 17.53 7.53
N GLU A 297 9.04 17.74 6.55
CA GLU A 297 9.22 19.04 5.86
C GLU A 297 8.38 19.10 4.57
N ALA A 298 8.10 17.96 3.97
CA ALA A 298 7.36 17.83 2.73
C ALA A 298 5.90 18.28 2.88
N LYS A 299 5.35 18.94 1.86
CA LYS A 299 3.90 19.18 1.78
C LYS A 299 3.17 17.85 1.79
N THR A 300 2.18 17.71 2.63
CA THR A 300 1.52 16.42 2.82
C THR A 300 0.03 16.50 2.48
N LEU A 301 -0.43 15.60 1.60
CA LEU A 301 -1.84 15.34 1.39
C LEU A 301 -2.20 14.03 2.10
N VAL A 302 -3.12 14.10 3.05
CA VAL A 302 -3.72 12.94 3.70
C VAL A 302 -5.15 12.80 3.18
N MET A 303 -5.45 11.67 2.54
CA MET A 303 -6.81 11.37 2.11
C MET A 303 -7.39 10.24 2.96
N ILE A 304 -8.53 10.48 3.58
CA ILE A 304 -9.22 9.52 4.46
C ILE A 304 -10.37 8.83 3.75
N GLY A 305 -10.61 7.56 4.09
CA GLY A 305 -11.82 6.82 3.73
C GLY A 305 -12.85 6.95 4.86
N THR A 306 -14.08 7.37 4.52
CA THR A 306 -15.15 7.44 5.49
C THR A 306 -15.50 6.04 6.00
N LYS A 307 -15.69 5.89 7.32
CA LYS A 307 -16.04 4.62 7.96
C LYS A 307 -15.02 3.50 7.69
N ASP A 308 -13.76 3.83 7.53
CA ASP A 308 -12.69 2.86 7.41
C ASP A 308 -12.60 2.03 8.71
N LEU A 309 -12.85 0.73 8.62
CA LEU A 309 -12.80 -0.19 9.76
C LEU A 309 -11.43 -0.85 9.92
N LEU A 310 -10.52 -0.70 8.94
CA LEU A 310 -9.17 -1.24 9.03
C LEU A 310 -8.19 -0.19 9.55
N ASN A 311 -8.22 1.00 8.98
CA ASN A 311 -7.45 2.19 9.40
C ASN A 311 -8.44 3.28 9.84
N PRO A 312 -8.96 3.24 11.07
CA PRO A 312 -10.01 4.17 11.50
C PRO A 312 -9.68 5.62 11.20
N GLU A 313 -10.63 6.34 10.61
CA GLU A 313 -10.41 7.69 10.05
C GLU A 313 -9.91 8.73 11.06
N TRP A 314 -10.16 8.53 12.36
CA TRP A 314 -9.66 9.41 13.41
C TRP A 314 -8.13 9.31 13.61
N GLU A 315 -7.49 8.19 13.27
CA GLU A 315 -6.05 8.00 13.39
C GLU A 315 -5.26 8.91 12.44
N PRO A 316 -5.52 8.90 11.11
CA PRO A 316 -4.86 9.84 10.22
C PRO A 316 -5.27 11.30 10.46
N LEU A 317 -6.49 11.57 10.94
CA LEU A 317 -6.92 12.91 11.32
C LEU A 317 -6.15 13.46 12.52
N GLU A 318 -5.90 12.61 13.53
CA GLU A 318 -5.05 12.99 14.67
C GLU A 318 -3.62 13.24 14.22
N ALA A 319 -3.03 12.32 13.45
CA ALA A 319 -1.67 12.46 12.94
C ALA A 319 -1.48 13.76 12.14
N ALA A 320 -2.43 14.11 11.31
CA ALA A 320 -2.38 15.31 10.49
C ALA A 320 -2.26 16.60 11.31
N ARG A 321 -2.77 16.63 12.55
CA ARG A 321 -2.64 17.83 13.43
C ARG A 321 -1.19 18.21 13.76
N TYR A 322 -0.27 17.27 13.65
CA TYR A 322 1.13 17.45 13.99
C TYR A 322 2.02 17.64 12.78
N VAL A 323 1.56 17.38 11.56
CA VAL A 323 2.29 17.65 10.32
C VAL A 323 2.21 19.14 9.98
N ARG A 324 3.34 19.78 9.67
CA ARG A 324 3.44 21.25 9.54
C ARG A 324 2.67 21.82 8.33
N ASP A 325 2.82 21.24 7.16
CA ASP A 325 2.16 21.67 5.91
C ASP A 325 1.32 20.51 5.39
N VAL A 326 0.09 20.42 5.90
CA VAL A 326 -0.82 19.31 5.60
C VAL A 326 -2.14 19.81 5.03
N ARG A 327 -2.59 19.12 3.98
CA ARG A 327 -3.98 19.17 3.49
C ARG A 327 -4.64 17.84 3.81
N VAL A 328 -5.80 17.89 4.43
CA VAL A 328 -6.64 16.69 4.65
C VAL A 328 -7.83 16.75 3.71
N SER A 329 -8.11 15.65 3.04
CA SER A 329 -9.28 15.49 2.16
C SER A 329 -9.95 14.16 2.42
N THR A 330 -11.26 14.08 2.18
CA THR A 330 -12.04 12.86 2.29
C THR A 330 -12.28 12.27 0.90
N ILE A 331 -12.00 10.98 0.73
CA ILE A 331 -12.36 10.26 -0.50
C ILE A 331 -13.86 10.07 -0.47
N ARG A 332 -14.61 11.02 -1.01
CA ARG A 332 -16.08 11.09 -0.99
C ARG A 332 -16.71 10.84 0.39
N PRO A 333 -17.33 11.87 0.97
CA PRO A 333 -18.00 11.74 2.28
C PRO A 333 -19.16 10.74 2.31
N ASP A 334 -19.77 10.47 1.16
CA ASP A 334 -20.89 9.53 0.97
C ASP A 334 -20.42 8.12 0.50
N SER A 335 -19.11 7.89 0.40
CA SER A 335 -18.59 6.56 0.06
C SER A 335 -18.92 5.55 1.14
N VAL A 336 -19.39 4.38 0.73
CA VAL A 336 -19.69 3.26 1.63
C VAL A 336 -18.63 2.17 1.56
N THR A 337 -17.52 2.40 0.86
CA THR A 337 -16.49 1.38 0.61
C THR A 337 -15.46 1.28 1.73
N GLY A 338 -15.45 2.21 2.70
CA GLY A 338 -14.52 2.20 3.83
C GLY A 338 -13.06 2.26 3.38
N HIS A 339 -12.23 1.35 3.86
CA HIS A 339 -10.81 1.27 3.48
C HIS A 339 -10.57 1.14 1.97
N LEU A 340 -11.48 0.46 1.27
CA LEU A 340 -11.38 0.26 -0.18
C LEU A 340 -11.73 1.49 -1.01
N ALA A 341 -12.15 2.60 -0.42
CA ALA A 341 -12.29 3.87 -1.13
C ALA A 341 -10.98 4.27 -1.84
N ALA A 342 -9.82 4.00 -1.21
CA ALA A 342 -8.50 4.18 -1.82
C ALA A 342 -8.09 3.05 -2.79
N GLY A 343 -9.01 2.16 -3.13
CA GLY A 343 -8.74 0.92 -3.86
C GLY A 343 -8.82 1.01 -5.37
N GLY A 344 -9.39 2.06 -5.92
CA GLY A 344 -9.60 2.18 -7.36
C GLY A 344 -10.80 1.37 -7.90
N PHE A 345 -11.73 0.91 -7.01
CA PHE A 345 -12.84 0.03 -7.40
C PHE A 345 -14.12 0.75 -7.81
N ILE A 346 -14.33 1.90 -7.23
CA ILE A 346 -15.53 2.71 -7.47
C ILE A 346 -15.14 3.89 -8.34
N PRO A 347 -15.70 4.02 -9.57
CA PRO A 347 -15.33 5.10 -10.49
C PRO A 347 -15.40 6.50 -9.85
N ALA A 348 -16.42 6.77 -9.06
CA ALA A 348 -16.59 8.06 -8.40
C ALA A 348 -15.51 8.32 -7.33
N ASP A 349 -15.03 7.29 -6.62
CA ASP A 349 -13.88 7.42 -5.69
C ASP A 349 -12.60 7.69 -6.48
N VAL A 350 -12.40 7.02 -7.62
CA VAL A 350 -11.27 7.22 -8.53
C VAL A 350 -11.22 8.64 -9.08
N GLU A 351 -12.36 9.21 -9.49
CA GLU A 351 -12.46 10.59 -9.97
C GLU A 351 -12.00 11.58 -8.90
N VAL A 352 -12.50 11.45 -7.67
CA VAL A 352 -12.13 12.33 -6.55
C VAL A 352 -10.64 12.22 -6.24
N ILE A 353 -10.10 10.98 -6.17
CA ILE A 353 -8.67 10.78 -5.89
C ILE A 353 -7.81 11.43 -6.98
N ASN A 354 -8.11 11.18 -8.26
CA ASN A 354 -7.34 11.77 -9.35
C ASN A 354 -7.41 13.30 -9.35
N ALA A 355 -8.58 13.89 -9.11
CA ALA A 355 -8.74 15.34 -9.05
C ALA A 355 -7.96 15.96 -7.88
N GLU A 356 -8.11 15.42 -6.67
CA GLU A 356 -7.45 15.93 -5.46
C GLU A 356 -5.92 15.81 -5.53
N VAL A 357 -5.42 14.63 -5.92
CA VAL A 357 -3.98 14.38 -6.02
C VAL A 357 -3.37 15.19 -7.16
N GLY A 358 -4.03 15.25 -8.32
CA GLY A 358 -3.58 16.06 -9.46
C GLY A 358 -3.47 17.53 -9.10
N GLN A 359 -4.53 18.12 -8.51
CA GLN A 359 -4.52 19.50 -8.05
C GLN A 359 -3.43 19.76 -7.00
N PHE A 360 -3.24 18.84 -6.07
CA PHE A 360 -2.20 18.95 -5.04
C PHE A 360 -0.80 18.98 -5.67
N LEU A 361 -0.50 18.06 -6.58
CA LEU A 361 0.79 18.01 -7.28
C LEU A 361 1.03 19.24 -8.17
N ASP A 362 -0.01 19.79 -8.78
CA ASP A 362 0.10 21.05 -9.54
C ASP A 362 0.53 22.22 -8.65
N VAL A 363 -0.03 22.34 -7.45
CA VAL A 363 0.37 23.39 -6.48
C VAL A 363 1.83 23.19 -6.02
N VAL A 364 2.25 21.95 -5.79
CA VAL A 364 3.62 21.62 -5.38
C VAL A 364 4.61 22.02 -6.48
N THR A 365 4.37 21.60 -7.73
CA THR A 365 5.30 21.83 -8.84
C THR A 365 5.34 23.29 -9.32
N GLN A 366 4.22 24.03 -9.29
CA GLN A 366 4.20 25.46 -9.64
C GLN A 366 4.99 26.32 -8.64
N ARG A 367 4.95 25.99 -7.34
CA ARG A 367 5.75 26.69 -6.33
C ARG A 367 7.24 26.37 -6.47
N GLY A 368 7.59 25.13 -6.78
CA GLY A 368 8.98 24.74 -7.06
C GLY A 368 9.58 25.47 -8.28
N ALA A 369 8.76 25.80 -9.27
CA ALA A 369 9.19 26.57 -10.45
C ALA A 369 9.41 28.08 -10.16
N ARG A 370 8.74 28.64 -9.13
CA ARG A 370 8.87 30.06 -8.76
C ARG A 370 10.04 30.33 -7.79
N LEU A 371 10.61 29.30 -7.19
CA LEU A 371 11.72 29.39 -6.22
C LEU A 371 13.09 29.06 -6.85
N LYS A 372 13.12 28.68 -8.12
CA LYS A 372 14.31 28.45 -8.95
C LYS A 372 14.47 29.54 -9.99
#